data_c830d6ee0cf2a39ec60d5df9c7a6c731
#
_entry.id   c830d6ee0cf2a39ec60d5df9c7a6c731
#
_cell.length_a   1.000
_cell.length_b   1.000
_cell.length_c   1.000
_cell.angle_alpha   90.00
_cell.angle_beta   90.00
_cell.angle_gamma   90.00
#
_symmetry.space_group_name_H-M   'P 1'
#
loop_
_entity.id
_entity.type
_entity.pdbx_description
1 polymer ?
#
loop_
_entity_poly.entity_id
_entity_poly.type
_entity_poly.pdbx_seq_one_letter_code
_entity_poly.pdbx_strand_id
1 'polypeptide(L)'
;MNNKGFNNPLPYIFIVFILSYFSYEIYSKNIILASFYVVSFFIFIMYFKGKYIMFILVLFFVAALNNTICFYNYTPKEVEEVRITEVKNYYGKGEVNGRIVSLSNINENIEVGNKILVKGKFTENKNISNGVIGDYKIEDYKVLKSDFIDKLYKRRKYVFESIESKLGERKAALITSVSFGYKGELNEDHKELMKNLGISHVISISGLHLVLVYSVLRRLLGVKLSLILALVYVLFSGASAPAVRAYIMIVILTFGKIVKRNYNPLASLSLAGIILLLIKPYYIYNIGYVLSFLATLGIILFNKDLNKKLYKLPNSIRNTIAISLSAQILTLPIIILYFNEVSLNFIVGNIVVIPFINVLVVLGNILIFIVEISSVFNYIMYVCHYIIKYIDIFNVFLYNIVNFEGVK
;
A
#
# COMPACT_ATOMS: atom_id res chain seq x y z
N MET A 1 31.56 -29.06 6.12
CA MET A 1 30.76 -27.85 5.99
C MET A 1 29.35 -28.22 5.56
N ASN A 2 28.41 -28.17 6.49
CA ASN A 2 27.04 -28.66 6.26
C ASN A 2 26.38 -27.84 5.16
N ASN A 3 26.05 -28.46 4.05
CA ASN A 3 25.07 -28.07 3.04
C ASN A 3 23.68 -27.94 3.71
N LYS A 4 23.49 -26.97 4.59
CA LYS A 4 22.15 -26.50 4.92
C LYS A 4 21.65 -25.80 3.67
N GLY A 5 21.08 -26.63 2.82
CA GLY A 5 20.63 -26.30 1.49
C GLY A 5 19.81 -25.02 1.45
N PHE A 6 19.75 -24.52 0.29
CA PHE A 6 18.90 -23.46 -0.23
C PHE A 6 17.43 -23.75 0.11
N ASN A 7 17.10 -23.74 1.42
CA ASN A 7 15.75 -24.09 1.88
C ASN A 7 14.70 -23.09 1.39
N ASN A 8 15.11 -21.93 0.85
CA ASN A 8 14.18 -20.94 0.34
C ASN A 8 14.88 -19.91 -0.57
N PRO A 9 14.82 -20.03 -1.90
CA PRO A 9 15.49 -19.13 -2.83
C PRO A 9 14.80 -17.75 -2.96
N LEU A 10 13.50 -17.65 -2.64
CA LEU A 10 12.68 -16.46 -2.89
C LEU A 10 13.22 -15.16 -2.24
N PRO A 11 13.70 -15.13 -0.99
CA PRO A 11 14.29 -13.93 -0.42
C PRO A 11 15.52 -13.42 -1.18
N TYR A 12 16.37 -14.31 -1.68
CA TYR A 12 17.54 -13.95 -2.48
C TYR A 12 17.15 -13.40 -3.85
N ILE A 13 16.17 -14.03 -4.50
CA ILE A 13 15.61 -13.55 -5.76
C ILE A 13 15.01 -12.16 -5.57
N PHE A 14 14.27 -11.93 -4.48
CA PHE A 14 13.69 -10.63 -4.18
C PHE A 14 14.75 -9.54 -4.00
N ILE A 15 15.85 -9.84 -3.28
CA ILE A 15 16.98 -8.92 -3.15
C ILE A 15 17.58 -8.60 -4.52
N VAL A 16 17.72 -9.61 -5.39
CA VAL A 16 18.23 -9.42 -6.76
C VAL A 16 17.33 -8.50 -7.59
N PHE A 17 16.01 -8.60 -7.44
CA PHE A 17 15.05 -7.67 -8.07
C PHE A 17 15.27 -6.23 -7.61
N ILE A 18 15.42 -6.02 -6.30
CA ILE A 18 15.73 -4.70 -5.73
C ILE A 18 17.04 -4.15 -6.31
N LEU A 19 18.07 -4.98 -6.35
CA LEU A 19 19.38 -4.61 -6.90
C LEU A 19 19.32 -4.25 -8.39
N SER A 20 18.60 -5.02 -9.19
CA SER A 20 18.46 -4.75 -10.62
C SER A 20 17.82 -3.39 -10.90
N TYR A 21 16.84 -3.03 -10.08
CA TYR A 21 16.16 -1.75 -10.17
C TYR A 21 17.11 -0.58 -9.83
N PHE A 22 17.82 -0.65 -8.71
CA PHE A 22 18.82 0.37 -8.36
C PHE A 22 19.95 0.44 -9.40
N SER A 23 20.33 -0.70 -9.97
CA SER A 23 21.35 -0.72 -11.05
C SER A 23 20.88 0.05 -12.28
N TYR A 24 19.59 -0.05 -12.65
CA TYR A 24 19.01 0.73 -13.76
C TYR A 24 19.06 2.23 -13.49
N GLU A 25 18.73 2.66 -12.29
CA GLU A 25 18.79 4.07 -11.91
C GLU A 25 20.22 4.60 -11.89
N ILE A 26 21.17 3.85 -11.30
CA ILE A 26 22.57 4.24 -11.24
C ILE A 26 23.17 4.26 -12.64
N TYR A 27 22.80 3.29 -13.50
CA TYR A 27 23.24 3.22 -14.90
C TYR A 27 22.87 4.48 -15.68
N SER A 28 21.67 5.01 -15.47
CA SER A 28 21.23 6.25 -16.12
C SER A 28 22.07 7.48 -15.74
N LYS A 29 22.79 7.42 -14.59
CA LYS A 29 23.65 8.50 -14.07
C LYS A 29 25.15 8.20 -14.30
N ASN A 30 25.58 6.97 -14.03
CA ASN A 30 26.99 6.57 -14.11
C ASN A 30 27.13 5.05 -14.32
N ILE A 31 27.54 4.66 -15.52
CA ILE A 31 27.71 3.25 -15.92
C ILE A 31 28.78 2.51 -15.11
N ILE A 32 29.87 3.21 -14.72
CA ILE A 32 31.01 2.61 -14.01
C ILE A 32 30.55 2.22 -12.58
N LEU A 33 29.86 3.12 -11.89
CA LEU A 33 29.32 2.86 -10.56
C LEU A 33 28.29 1.74 -10.57
N ALA A 34 27.42 1.70 -11.58
CA ALA A 34 26.43 0.62 -11.73
C ALA A 34 27.14 -0.74 -11.90
N SER A 35 28.16 -0.80 -12.77
CA SER A 35 28.91 -2.04 -13.00
C SER A 35 29.64 -2.51 -11.75
N PHE A 36 30.31 -1.60 -11.03
CA PHE A 36 30.99 -1.93 -9.77
C PHE A 36 30.02 -2.46 -8.71
N TYR A 37 28.86 -1.82 -8.56
CA TYR A 37 27.81 -2.23 -7.61
C TYR A 37 27.31 -3.65 -7.91
N VAL A 38 27.00 -3.96 -9.16
CA VAL A 38 26.52 -5.28 -9.59
C VAL A 38 27.59 -6.35 -9.41
N VAL A 39 28.82 -6.08 -9.88
CA VAL A 39 29.92 -7.04 -9.80
C VAL A 39 30.28 -7.37 -8.36
N SER A 40 30.39 -6.36 -7.48
CA SER A 40 30.71 -6.57 -6.06
C SER A 40 29.66 -7.45 -5.36
N PHE A 41 28.38 -7.24 -5.67
CA PHE A 41 27.31 -8.07 -5.10
C PHE A 41 27.38 -9.53 -5.56
N PHE A 42 27.62 -9.78 -6.85
CA PHE A 42 27.72 -11.14 -7.37
C PHE A 42 28.98 -11.85 -6.89
N ILE A 43 30.10 -11.16 -6.72
CA ILE A 43 31.31 -11.71 -6.09
C ILE A 43 31.01 -12.12 -4.64
N PHE A 44 30.30 -11.28 -3.87
CA PHE A 44 29.90 -11.60 -2.52
C PHE A 44 29.02 -12.86 -2.45
N ILE A 45 28.03 -12.97 -3.32
CA ILE A 45 27.18 -14.18 -3.39
C ILE A 45 27.99 -15.43 -3.77
N MET A 46 28.88 -15.31 -4.77
CA MET A 46 29.72 -16.42 -5.19
C MET A 46 30.57 -16.96 -4.04
N TYR A 47 31.14 -16.07 -3.23
CA TYR A 47 31.95 -16.43 -2.07
C TYR A 47 31.15 -17.18 -1.00
N PHE A 48 29.93 -16.73 -0.68
CA PHE A 48 29.14 -17.30 0.41
C PHE A 48 28.23 -18.47 0.00
N LYS A 49 27.75 -18.52 -1.25
CA LYS A 49 26.72 -19.49 -1.71
C LYS A 49 27.14 -20.38 -2.86
N GLY A 50 28.25 -20.07 -3.52
CA GLY A 50 28.80 -20.85 -4.60
C GLY A 50 28.29 -20.50 -6.01
N LYS A 51 29.02 -20.96 -7.02
CA LYS A 51 28.85 -20.55 -8.43
C LYS A 51 27.50 -20.90 -9.06
N TYR A 52 26.88 -22.01 -8.69
CA TYR A 52 25.59 -22.41 -9.29
C TYR A 52 24.45 -21.50 -8.85
N ILE A 53 24.43 -21.11 -7.59
CA ILE A 53 23.44 -20.21 -7.04
C ILE A 53 23.62 -18.82 -7.65
N MET A 54 24.85 -18.35 -7.75
CA MET A 54 25.19 -17.10 -8.42
C MET A 54 24.64 -17.09 -9.86
N PHE A 55 24.84 -18.17 -10.64
CA PHE A 55 24.34 -18.23 -12.01
C PHE A 55 22.81 -18.07 -12.09
N ILE A 56 22.07 -18.76 -11.23
CA ILE A 56 20.61 -18.66 -11.16
C ILE A 56 20.20 -17.22 -10.82
N LEU A 57 20.86 -16.59 -9.85
CA LEU A 57 20.53 -15.23 -9.44
C LEU A 57 20.89 -14.20 -10.53
N VAL A 58 21.95 -14.43 -11.33
CA VAL A 58 22.25 -13.59 -12.51
C VAL A 58 21.13 -13.68 -13.53
N LEU A 59 20.56 -14.84 -13.79
CA LEU A 59 19.42 -14.97 -14.72
C LEU A 59 18.21 -14.14 -14.24
N PHE A 60 17.90 -14.20 -12.94
CA PHE A 60 16.82 -13.39 -12.36
C PHE A 60 17.14 -11.89 -12.40
N PHE A 61 18.40 -11.51 -12.19
CA PHE A 61 18.85 -10.12 -12.31
C PHE A 61 18.64 -9.59 -13.72
N VAL A 62 19.07 -10.32 -14.73
CA VAL A 62 18.92 -9.94 -16.15
C VAL A 62 17.43 -9.84 -16.51
N ALA A 63 16.62 -10.80 -16.07
CA ALA A 63 15.17 -10.77 -16.30
C ALA A 63 14.50 -9.55 -15.66
N ALA A 64 14.86 -9.22 -14.42
CA ALA A 64 14.33 -8.05 -13.70
C ALA A 64 14.79 -6.74 -14.33
N LEU A 65 16.06 -6.66 -14.74
CA LEU A 65 16.61 -5.49 -15.44
C LEU A 65 15.90 -5.27 -16.77
N ASN A 66 15.73 -6.33 -17.56
CA ASN A 66 15.01 -6.26 -18.83
C ASN A 66 13.55 -5.81 -18.63
N ASN A 67 12.86 -6.33 -17.60
CA ASN A 67 11.51 -5.88 -17.25
C ASN A 67 11.48 -4.37 -16.97
N THR A 68 12.47 -3.86 -16.22
CA THR A 68 12.58 -2.43 -15.89
C THR A 68 12.85 -1.58 -17.13
N ILE A 69 13.75 -2.02 -17.99
CA ILE A 69 14.05 -1.36 -19.26
C ILE A 69 12.78 -1.32 -20.14
N CYS A 70 12.09 -2.44 -20.31
CA CYS A 70 10.85 -2.51 -21.08
C CYS A 70 9.73 -1.64 -20.49
N PHE A 71 9.71 -1.47 -19.17
CA PHE A 71 8.74 -0.61 -18.51
C PHE A 71 8.95 0.86 -18.89
N TYR A 72 10.18 1.38 -18.79
CA TYR A 72 10.49 2.80 -19.02
C TYR A 72 10.71 3.18 -20.48
N ASN A 73 10.99 2.22 -21.37
CA ASN A 73 11.18 2.48 -22.79
C ASN A 73 9.90 2.32 -23.62
N TYR A 74 8.74 2.18 -22.94
CA TYR A 74 7.46 2.18 -23.64
C TYR A 74 7.11 3.59 -24.11
N THR A 75 6.80 3.72 -25.40
CA THR A 75 6.34 4.96 -26.01
C THR A 75 4.85 4.82 -26.35
N PRO A 76 3.95 5.59 -25.72
CA PRO A 76 2.54 5.62 -26.09
C PRO A 76 2.35 6.07 -27.53
N LYS A 77 1.29 5.59 -28.16
CA LYS A 77 0.89 6.01 -29.53
C LYS A 77 0.26 7.41 -29.47
N GLU A 78 0.12 8.04 -30.66
CA GLU A 78 -0.59 9.31 -30.80
C GLU A 78 -2.06 9.24 -30.35
N VAL A 79 -2.68 8.05 -30.47
CA VAL A 79 -4.01 7.76 -29.95
C VAL A 79 -3.88 6.59 -29.00
N GLU A 80 -4.17 6.83 -27.71
CA GLU A 80 -3.99 5.82 -26.67
C GLU A 80 -5.13 5.86 -25.64
N GLU A 81 -5.43 4.73 -25.04
CA GLU A 81 -6.38 4.63 -23.93
C GLU A 81 -5.68 4.94 -22.61
N VAL A 82 -6.17 5.95 -21.94
CA VAL A 82 -5.61 6.41 -20.66
C VAL A 82 -6.67 6.31 -19.57
N ARG A 83 -6.31 5.71 -18.44
CA ARG A 83 -7.13 5.75 -17.23
C ARG A 83 -6.65 6.86 -16.32
N ILE A 84 -7.55 7.76 -15.96
CA ILE A 84 -7.24 8.89 -15.08
C ILE A 84 -7.05 8.39 -13.64
N THR A 85 -5.90 8.72 -13.05
CA THR A 85 -5.55 8.34 -11.67
C THR A 85 -5.50 9.52 -10.72
N GLU A 86 -5.21 10.71 -11.23
CA GLU A 86 -5.16 11.96 -10.46
C GLU A 86 -5.56 13.13 -11.36
N VAL A 87 -6.35 14.06 -10.85
CA VAL A 87 -6.73 15.31 -11.54
C VAL A 87 -6.42 16.47 -10.61
N LYS A 88 -5.72 17.47 -11.12
CA LYS A 88 -5.43 18.75 -10.44
C LYS A 88 -5.55 19.89 -11.46
N ASN A 89 -6.65 20.63 -11.41
CA ASN A 89 -6.93 21.70 -12.36
C ASN A 89 -6.71 21.21 -13.81
N TYR A 90 -5.78 21.85 -14.55
CA TYR A 90 -5.46 21.53 -15.95
C TYR A 90 -4.41 20.42 -16.13
N TYR A 91 -3.90 19.85 -15.03
CA TYR A 91 -2.90 18.78 -15.01
C TYR A 91 -3.43 17.56 -14.30
N GLY A 92 -2.90 16.41 -14.68
CA GLY A 92 -3.27 15.17 -14.03
C GLY A 92 -2.27 14.06 -14.30
N LYS A 93 -2.56 12.90 -13.75
CA LYS A 93 -1.85 11.67 -14.07
C LYS A 93 -2.82 10.65 -14.63
N GLY A 94 -2.34 9.93 -15.63
CA GLY A 94 -3.06 8.81 -16.21
C GLY A 94 -2.20 7.55 -16.20
N GLU A 95 -2.85 6.41 -16.28
CA GLU A 95 -2.20 5.10 -16.42
C GLU A 95 -2.47 4.56 -17.83
N VAL A 96 -1.37 4.27 -18.55
CA VAL A 96 -1.35 3.66 -19.87
C VAL A 96 -0.63 2.33 -19.77
N ASN A 97 -1.33 1.22 -20.01
CA ASN A 97 -0.75 -0.12 -19.94
C ASN A 97 0.08 -0.38 -18.66
N GLY A 98 -0.41 0.09 -17.50
CA GLY A 98 0.26 -0.05 -16.20
C GLY A 98 1.36 0.98 -15.91
N ARG A 99 1.62 1.93 -16.81
CA ARG A 99 2.63 2.98 -16.69
C ARG A 99 1.99 4.33 -16.42
N ILE A 100 2.66 5.17 -15.67
CA ILE A 100 2.14 6.51 -15.36
C ILE A 100 2.62 7.50 -16.41
N VAL A 101 1.70 8.34 -16.90
CA VAL A 101 1.96 9.49 -17.75
C VAL A 101 1.43 10.75 -17.09
N SER A 102 2.17 11.85 -17.17
CA SER A 102 1.65 13.16 -16.81
C SER A 102 0.78 13.66 -17.96
N LEU A 103 -0.36 14.22 -17.62
CA LEU A 103 -1.33 14.72 -18.60
C LEU A 103 -1.44 16.23 -18.46
N SER A 104 -1.40 16.96 -19.56
CA SER A 104 -1.67 18.40 -19.63
C SER A 104 -2.84 18.69 -20.55
N ASN A 105 -3.54 19.81 -20.30
CA ASN A 105 -4.78 20.21 -20.98
C ASN A 105 -5.97 19.27 -20.70
N ILE A 106 -6.15 18.89 -19.44
CA ILE A 106 -7.33 18.15 -18.99
C ILE A 106 -8.47 19.15 -18.74
N ASN A 107 -9.68 18.83 -19.23
CA ASN A 107 -10.87 19.61 -18.92
C ASN A 107 -11.45 19.22 -17.56
N GLU A 108 -12.15 20.14 -16.91
CA GLU A 108 -12.77 20.00 -15.58
C GLU A 108 -13.82 18.88 -15.48
N ASN A 109 -14.34 18.40 -16.61
CA ASN A 109 -15.37 17.36 -16.66
C ASN A 109 -14.83 15.93 -16.57
N ILE A 110 -13.50 15.74 -16.37
CA ILE A 110 -12.89 14.42 -16.28
C ILE A 110 -12.69 14.06 -14.82
N GLU A 111 -13.24 12.91 -14.41
CA GLU A 111 -13.12 12.39 -13.04
C GLU A 111 -12.05 11.30 -12.94
N VAL A 112 -11.49 11.15 -11.73
CA VAL A 112 -10.59 10.03 -11.41
C VAL A 112 -11.33 8.71 -11.61
N GLY A 113 -10.69 7.77 -12.29
CA GLY A 113 -11.28 6.47 -12.66
C GLY A 113 -11.79 6.41 -14.09
N ASN A 114 -12.10 7.55 -14.74
CA ASN A 114 -12.54 7.58 -16.11
C ASN A 114 -11.48 6.99 -17.05
N LYS A 115 -11.93 6.25 -18.05
CA LYS A 115 -11.13 5.77 -19.15
C LYS A 115 -11.39 6.66 -20.35
N ILE A 116 -10.36 7.30 -20.88
CA ILE A 116 -10.46 8.22 -22.01
C ILE A 116 -9.57 7.72 -23.16
N LEU A 117 -10.02 7.93 -24.37
CA LEU A 117 -9.20 7.81 -25.56
C LEU A 117 -8.61 9.19 -25.84
N VAL A 118 -7.32 9.31 -25.73
CA VAL A 118 -6.59 10.58 -25.88
C VAL A 118 -5.91 10.62 -27.24
N LYS A 119 -6.02 11.77 -27.93
CA LYS A 119 -5.20 12.12 -29.08
C LYS A 119 -4.27 13.27 -28.68
N GLY A 120 -2.97 13.13 -28.90
CA GLY A 120 -2.02 14.17 -28.54
C GLY A 120 -0.57 13.77 -28.78
N LYS A 121 0.35 14.59 -28.28
CA LYS A 121 1.79 14.39 -28.44
C LYS A 121 2.42 13.91 -27.14
N PHE A 122 3.13 12.79 -27.23
CA PHE A 122 3.93 12.27 -26.15
C PHE A 122 5.35 12.83 -26.22
N THR A 123 5.87 13.30 -25.09
CA THR A 123 7.26 13.72 -24.92
C THR A 123 7.89 12.91 -23.81
N GLU A 124 9.03 12.31 -24.10
CA GLU A 124 9.74 11.50 -23.11
C GLU A 124 10.33 12.42 -22.02
N ASN A 125 9.81 12.27 -20.81
CA ASN A 125 10.28 12.97 -19.61
C ASN A 125 10.17 12.01 -18.42
N LYS A 126 11.19 11.16 -18.27
CA LYS A 126 11.16 10.07 -17.30
C LYS A 126 11.38 10.57 -15.89
N ASN A 127 10.40 10.31 -15.01
CA ASN A 127 10.59 10.42 -13.57
C ASN A 127 10.54 9.00 -12.96
N ILE A 128 11.73 8.41 -12.79
CA ILE A 128 11.90 7.02 -12.37
C ILE A 128 11.26 6.77 -11.01
N SER A 129 11.44 7.66 -10.05
CA SER A 129 10.93 7.50 -8.67
C SER A 129 9.40 7.49 -8.59
N ASN A 130 8.74 8.21 -9.50
CA ASN A 130 7.28 8.28 -9.56
C ASN A 130 6.66 7.32 -10.60
N GLY A 131 7.48 6.55 -11.34
CA GLY A 131 7.03 5.66 -12.38
C GLY A 131 6.47 6.37 -13.62
N VAL A 132 6.78 7.66 -13.79
CA VAL A 132 6.34 8.45 -14.94
C VAL A 132 7.27 8.19 -16.11
N ILE A 133 6.70 7.80 -17.26
CA ILE A 133 7.45 7.54 -18.48
C ILE A 133 7.59 8.78 -19.39
N GLY A 134 6.73 9.77 -19.21
CA GLY A 134 6.75 11.03 -19.96
C GLY A 134 5.49 11.85 -19.79
N ASP A 135 5.44 12.95 -20.54
CA ASP A 135 4.36 13.91 -20.55
C ASP A 135 3.52 13.75 -21.81
N TYR A 136 2.21 13.70 -21.67
CA TYR A 136 1.25 13.60 -22.78
C TYR A 136 0.43 14.89 -22.85
N LYS A 137 0.67 15.68 -23.89
CA LYS A 137 -0.09 16.90 -24.18
C LYS A 137 -1.34 16.54 -24.97
N ILE A 138 -2.50 16.68 -24.33
CA ILE A 138 -3.80 16.36 -24.91
C ILE A 138 -4.17 17.43 -25.92
N GLU A 139 -4.50 17.03 -27.16
CA GLU A 139 -5.07 17.89 -28.20
C GLU A 139 -6.57 17.65 -28.31
N ASP A 140 -7.01 16.39 -28.21
CA ASP A 140 -8.40 15.99 -28.20
C ASP A 140 -8.59 14.72 -27.38
N TYR A 141 -9.77 14.52 -26.81
CA TYR A 141 -10.07 13.31 -26.07
C TYR A 141 -11.54 12.91 -26.18
N LYS A 142 -11.81 11.63 -26.02
CA LYS A 142 -13.16 11.06 -25.95
C LYS A 142 -13.28 10.19 -24.69
N VAL A 143 -14.26 10.51 -23.84
CA VAL A 143 -14.57 9.65 -22.68
C VAL A 143 -15.18 8.34 -23.20
N LEU A 144 -14.59 7.21 -22.80
CA LEU A 144 -15.04 5.89 -23.16
C LEU A 144 -16.20 5.45 -22.25
N LYS A 145 -16.88 4.37 -22.65
CA LYS A 145 -17.94 3.78 -21.82
C LYS A 145 -17.40 3.38 -20.46
N SER A 146 -18.20 3.64 -19.42
CA SER A 146 -17.89 3.28 -18.04
C SER A 146 -17.62 1.76 -17.92
N ASP A 147 -16.43 1.40 -17.46
CA ASP A 147 -16.06 0.02 -17.17
C ASP A 147 -16.26 -0.32 -15.68
N PHE A 148 -15.89 -1.56 -15.31
CA PHE A 148 -16.04 -2.03 -13.93
C PHE A 148 -15.26 -1.16 -12.92
N ILE A 149 -14.02 -0.74 -13.26
CA ILE A 149 -13.19 0.08 -12.38
C ILE A 149 -13.80 1.48 -12.20
N ASP A 150 -14.24 2.11 -13.28
CA ASP A 150 -14.92 3.41 -13.23
C ASP A 150 -16.19 3.34 -12.36
N LYS A 151 -16.98 2.28 -12.47
CA LYS A 151 -18.13 2.05 -11.58
C LYS A 151 -17.74 1.96 -10.10
N LEU A 152 -16.60 1.32 -9.79
CA LEU A 152 -16.09 1.26 -8.42
C LEU A 152 -15.70 2.65 -7.90
N TYR A 153 -15.08 3.49 -8.74
CA TYR A 153 -14.73 4.87 -8.37
C TYR A 153 -15.98 5.73 -8.14
N LYS A 154 -16.97 5.64 -9.02
CA LYS A 154 -18.25 6.35 -8.87
C LYS A 154 -19.00 5.90 -7.61
N ARG A 155 -19.00 4.60 -7.31
CA ARG A 155 -19.61 4.08 -6.08
C ARG A 155 -18.94 4.63 -4.82
N ARG A 156 -17.59 4.73 -4.80
CA ARG A 156 -16.87 5.35 -3.67
C ARG A 156 -17.27 6.80 -3.46
N LYS A 157 -17.33 7.58 -4.52
CA LYS A 157 -17.76 8.99 -4.48
C LYS A 157 -19.19 9.12 -3.97
N TYR A 158 -20.11 8.33 -4.51
CA TYR A 158 -21.51 8.31 -4.07
C TYR A 158 -21.68 7.97 -2.58
N VAL A 159 -20.93 6.98 -2.08
CA VAL A 159 -20.94 6.63 -0.65
C VAL A 159 -20.38 7.77 0.19
N PHE A 160 -19.29 8.41 -0.25
CA PHE A 160 -18.73 9.59 0.42
C PHE A 160 -19.76 10.71 0.53
N GLU A 161 -20.37 11.14 -0.57
CA GLU A 161 -21.39 12.20 -0.62
C GLU A 161 -22.60 11.89 0.26
N SER A 162 -23.00 10.62 0.31
CA SER A 162 -24.09 10.15 1.16
C SER A 162 -23.76 10.24 2.66
N ILE A 163 -22.50 9.95 3.05
CA ILE A 163 -22.03 10.09 4.44
C ILE A 163 -21.85 11.58 4.77
N GLU A 164 -21.28 12.35 3.85
CA GLU A 164 -21.05 13.80 3.99
C GLU A 164 -22.34 14.55 4.28
N SER A 165 -23.42 14.27 3.55
CA SER A 165 -24.72 14.89 3.75
C SER A 165 -25.31 14.69 5.17
N LYS A 166 -24.82 13.68 5.93
CA LYS A 166 -25.29 13.34 7.26
C LYS A 166 -24.34 13.73 8.39
N LEU A 167 -23.03 13.53 8.19
CA LEU A 167 -22.03 13.70 9.25
C LEU A 167 -21.08 14.89 8.99
N GLY A 168 -21.18 15.53 7.82
CA GLY A 168 -20.25 16.55 7.35
C GLY A 168 -18.97 15.97 6.76
N GLU A 169 -18.28 16.78 5.95
CA GLU A 169 -17.09 16.44 5.16
C GLU A 169 -15.99 15.78 5.99
N ARG A 170 -15.61 16.38 7.13
CA ARG A 170 -14.52 15.89 7.98
C ARG A 170 -14.73 14.42 8.41
N LYS A 171 -15.93 14.06 8.88
CA LYS A 171 -16.20 12.68 9.34
C LYS A 171 -16.35 11.73 8.17
N ALA A 172 -16.97 12.19 7.07
CA ALA A 172 -17.08 11.41 5.85
C ALA A 172 -15.69 11.04 5.29
N ALA A 173 -14.77 12.00 5.20
CA ALA A 173 -13.41 11.80 4.75
C ALA A 173 -12.66 10.80 5.63
N LEU A 174 -12.81 10.87 6.96
CA LEU A 174 -12.19 9.91 7.87
C LEU A 174 -12.75 8.49 7.67
N ILE A 175 -14.07 8.31 7.67
CA ILE A 175 -14.71 7.00 7.49
C ILE A 175 -14.27 6.37 6.16
N THR A 176 -14.37 7.13 5.07
CA THR A 176 -14.13 6.59 3.73
C THR A 176 -12.65 6.32 3.44
N SER A 177 -11.75 7.16 3.99
CA SER A 177 -10.31 6.93 3.85
C SER A 177 -9.84 5.66 4.56
N VAL A 178 -10.28 5.42 5.81
CA VAL A 178 -9.87 4.24 6.57
C VAL A 178 -10.57 2.97 6.09
N SER A 179 -11.80 3.07 5.57
CA SER A 179 -12.60 1.90 5.16
C SER A 179 -12.24 1.40 3.77
N PHE A 180 -12.14 2.29 2.78
CA PHE A 180 -11.89 1.92 1.38
C PHE A 180 -10.97 2.89 0.62
N GLY A 181 -10.20 3.73 1.33
CA GLY A 181 -9.09 4.51 0.75
C GLY A 181 -9.52 5.67 -0.14
N TYR A 182 -10.73 6.20 0.02
CA TYR A 182 -11.12 7.43 -0.64
C TYR A 182 -10.46 8.62 0.06
N LYS A 183 -9.57 9.32 -0.65
CA LYS A 183 -8.72 10.38 -0.08
C LYS A 183 -9.00 11.76 -0.66
N GLY A 184 -10.02 11.89 -1.50
CA GLY A 184 -10.30 13.14 -2.24
C GLY A 184 -10.43 14.36 -1.33
N GLU A 185 -11.04 14.17 -0.16
CA GLU A 185 -11.36 15.25 0.79
C GLU A 185 -10.57 15.15 2.11
N LEU A 186 -9.45 14.42 2.12
CA LEU A 186 -8.56 14.38 3.28
C LEU A 186 -7.73 15.65 3.35
N ASN A 187 -8.06 16.52 4.32
CA ASN A 187 -7.31 17.73 4.61
C ASN A 187 -6.13 17.47 5.59
N GLU A 188 -5.33 18.51 5.84
CA GLU A 188 -4.16 18.41 6.71
C GLU A 188 -4.54 18.12 8.17
N ASP A 189 -5.70 18.61 8.65
CA ASP A 189 -6.18 18.36 10.02
C ASP A 189 -6.35 16.87 10.31
N HIS A 190 -6.82 16.09 9.33
CA HIS A 190 -6.94 14.63 9.48
C HIS A 190 -5.58 13.95 9.59
N LYS A 191 -4.63 14.42 8.80
CA LYS A 191 -3.25 13.87 8.82
C LYS A 191 -2.59 14.18 10.14
N GLU A 192 -2.76 15.40 10.64
CA GLU A 192 -2.23 15.84 11.93
C GLU A 192 -2.85 15.06 13.09
N LEU A 193 -4.18 14.88 13.11
CA LEU A 193 -4.86 14.06 14.11
C LEU A 193 -4.29 12.64 14.16
N MET A 194 -4.15 11.96 13.02
CA MET A 194 -3.60 10.61 12.97
C MET A 194 -2.12 10.55 13.31
N LYS A 195 -1.36 11.62 13.02
CA LYS A 195 0.04 11.78 13.40
C LYS A 195 0.18 11.90 14.91
N ASN A 196 -0.60 12.77 15.55
CA ASN A 196 -0.59 12.98 16.99
C ASN A 196 -0.94 11.69 17.76
N LEU A 197 -1.87 10.91 17.24
CA LEU A 197 -2.23 9.58 17.74
C LEU A 197 -1.18 8.49 17.43
N GLY A 198 -0.15 8.78 16.62
CA GLY A 198 0.86 7.80 16.20
C GLY A 198 0.35 6.71 15.26
N ILE A 199 -0.78 6.93 14.59
CA ILE A 199 -1.48 5.96 13.71
C ILE A 199 -1.61 6.44 12.27
N SER A 200 -0.72 7.30 11.79
CA SER A 200 -0.72 7.84 10.41
C SER A 200 -0.80 6.74 9.34
N HIS A 201 -0.29 5.55 9.62
CA HIS A 201 -0.33 4.41 8.72
C HIS A 201 -1.76 3.89 8.43
N VAL A 202 -2.75 4.29 9.23
CA VAL A 202 -4.15 3.87 9.08
C VAL A 202 -4.88 4.65 7.99
N ILE A 203 -4.45 5.88 7.67
CA ILE A 203 -5.01 6.70 6.58
C ILE A 203 -4.87 6.00 5.21
N SER A 204 -3.84 5.19 5.05
CA SER A 204 -3.69 4.35 3.86
C SER A 204 -4.22 2.96 4.17
N ILE A 205 -4.99 2.39 3.23
CA ILE A 205 -5.45 1.00 3.40
C ILE A 205 -4.26 0.10 3.64
N SER A 206 -4.21 -0.43 4.85
CA SER A 206 -3.14 -1.30 5.31
C SER A 206 -3.48 -2.78 5.08
N GLY A 207 -2.46 -3.63 5.16
CA GLY A 207 -2.68 -5.07 5.16
C GLY A 207 -3.61 -5.55 6.28
N LEU A 208 -3.66 -4.84 7.41
CA LEU A 208 -4.56 -5.15 8.53
C LEU A 208 -6.03 -5.02 8.12
N HIS A 209 -6.40 -3.95 7.41
CA HIS A 209 -7.78 -3.73 6.94
C HIS A 209 -8.23 -4.86 6.01
N LEU A 210 -7.37 -5.27 5.07
CA LEU A 210 -7.69 -6.39 4.19
C LEU A 210 -7.84 -7.72 4.95
N VAL A 211 -6.94 -8.01 5.90
CA VAL A 211 -7.00 -9.22 6.73
C VAL A 211 -8.30 -9.24 7.54
N LEU A 212 -8.72 -8.10 8.08
CA LEU A 212 -9.97 -7.96 8.82
C LEU A 212 -11.18 -8.23 7.93
N VAL A 213 -11.28 -7.57 6.77
CA VAL A 213 -12.36 -7.77 5.80
C VAL A 213 -12.38 -9.24 5.32
N TYR A 214 -11.23 -9.79 4.94
CA TYR A 214 -11.12 -11.20 4.55
C TYR A 214 -11.58 -12.16 5.65
N SER A 215 -11.22 -11.88 6.92
CA SER A 215 -11.58 -12.75 8.06
C SER A 215 -13.07 -12.78 8.28
N VAL A 216 -13.76 -11.63 8.18
CA VAL A 216 -15.22 -11.54 8.25
C VAL A 216 -15.86 -12.30 7.09
N LEU A 217 -15.44 -12.00 5.86
CA LEU A 217 -15.97 -12.66 4.66
C LEU A 217 -15.76 -14.18 4.70
N ARG A 218 -14.60 -14.63 5.14
CA ARG A 218 -14.28 -16.05 5.26
C ARG A 218 -15.18 -16.78 6.25
N ARG A 219 -15.54 -16.13 7.36
CA ARG A 219 -16.44 -16.69 8.36
C ARG A 219 -17.87 -16.85 7.84
N LEU A 220 -18.31 -15.90 7.00
CA LEU A 220 -19.68 -15.87 6.47
C LEU A 220 -19.84 -16.70 5.19
N LEU A 221 -18.87 -16.66 4.28
CA LEU A 221 -19.01 -17.12 2.88
C LEU A 221 -18.02 -18.24 2.52
N GLY A 222 -17.18 -18.67 3.46
CA GLY A 222 -16.17 -19.68 3.21
C GLY A 222 -14.96 -19.17 2.41
N VAL A 223 -14.00 -20.07 2.13
CA VAL A 223 -12.66 -19.71 1.63
C VAL A 223 -12.68 -19.18 0.20
N LYS A 224 -13.38 -19.87 -0.72
CA LYS A 224 -13.31 -19.54 -2.17
C LYS A 224 -13.92 -18.16 -2.45
N LEU A 225 -15.15 -17.94 -1.98
CA LEU A 225 -15.86 -16.69 -2.23
C LEU A 225 -15.20 -15.50 -1.53
N SER A 226 -14.66 -15.71 -0.31
CA SER A 226 -13.94 -14.67 0.42
C SER A 226 -12.67 -14.21 -0.28
N LEU A 227 -11.95 -15.08 -1.00
CA LEU A 227 -10.79 -14.67 -1.80
C LEU A 227 -11.20 -13.79 -2.99
N ILE A 228 -12.28 -14.15 -3.68
CA ILE A 228 -12.79 -13.34 -4.80
C ILE A 228 -13.23 -11.97 -4.31
N LEU A 229 -14.02 -11.91 -3.24
CA LEU A 229 -14.51 -10.65 -2.68
C LEU A 229 -13.38 -9.81 -2.07
N ALA A 230 -12.34 -10.43 -1.50
CA ALA A 230 -11.15 -9.71 -1.06
C ALA A 230 -10.39 -9.08 -2.23
N LEU A 231 -10.32 -9.75 -3.40
CA LEU A 231 -9.77 -9.15 -4.61
C LEU A 231 -10.61 -7.94 -5.08
N VAL A 232 -11.92 -8.09 -5.11
CA VAL A 232 -12.83 -6.97 -5.44
C VAL A 232 -12.64 -5.81 -4.47
N TYR A 233 -12.49 -6.09 -3.18
CA TYR A 233 -12.18 -5.06 -2.18
C TYR A 233 -10.83 -4.38 -2.42
N VAL A 234 -9.78 -5.12 -2.80
CA VAL A 234 -8.47 -4.53 -3.17
C VAL A 234 -8.62 -3.59 -4.36
N LEU A 235 -9.35 -3.98 -5.40
CA LEU A 235 -9.64 -3.13 -6.55
C LEU A 235 -10.49 -1.92 -6.17
N PHE A 236 -11.54 -2.14 -5.38
CA PHE A 236 -12.39 -1.08 -4.85
C PHE A 236 -11.59 -0.07 -4.01
N SER A 237 -10.57 -0.51 -3.29
CA SER A 237 -9.71 0.35 -2.47
C SER A 237 -8.60 1.07 -3.24
N GLY A 238 -8.55 0.94 -4.56
CA GLY A 238 -7.54 1.57 -5.42
C GLY A 238 -6.23 0.80 -5.53
N ALA A 239 -6.23 -0.49 -5.21
CA ALA A 239 -5.10 -1.42 -5.38
C ALA A 239 -3.75 -0.89 -4.86
N SER A 240 -3.75 -0.29 -3.66
CA SER A 240 -2.52 0.21 -3.04
C SER A 240 -1.51 -0.93 -2.82
N ALA A 241 -0.20 -0.63 -2.90
CA ALA A 241 0.85 -1.64 -2.74
C ALA A 241 0.74 -2.45 -1.43
N PRO A 242 0.45 -1.85 -0.26
CA PRO A 242 0.20 -2.60 0.98
C PRO A 242 -0.99 -3.57 0.90
N ALA A 243 -2.10 -3.15 0.26
CA ALA A 243 -3.28 -3.99 0.11
C ALA A 243 -3.03 -5.17 -0.84
N VAL A 244 -2.40 -4.92 -2.00
CA VAL A 244 -2.04 -5.98 -2.96
C VAL A 244 -1.07 -6.97 -2.35
N ARG A 245 -0.04 -6.50 -1.62
CA ARG A 245 0.89 -7.37 -0.88
C ARG A 245 0.14 -8.29 0.09
N ALA A 246 -0.73 -7.72 0.90
CA ALA A 246 -1.48 -8.50 1.89
C ALA A 246 -2.41 -9.52 1.21
N TYR A 247 -3.03 -9.17 0.09
CA TYR A 247 -3.85 -10.09 -0.70
C TYR A 247 -3.03 -11.28 -1.20
N ILE A 248 -1.87 -11.03 -1.82
CA ILE A 248 -0.97 -12.09 -2.29
C ILE A 248 -0.58 -13.02 -1.14
N MET A 249 -0.23 -12.47 0.02
CA MET A 249 0.14 -13.27 1.19
C MET A 249 -1.04 -14.10 1.72
N ILE A 250 -2.26 -13.57 1.71
CA ILE A 250 -3.50 -14.32 2.08
C ILE A 250 -3.73 -15.46 1.10
N VAL A 251 -3.56 -15.22 -0.21
CA VAL A 251 -3.70 -16.25 -1.25
C VAL A 251 -2.69 -17.36 -1.01
N ILE A 252 -1.40 -17.03 -0.83
CA ILE A 252 -0.34 -18.02 -0.59
C ILE A 252 -0.61 -18.83 0.69
N LEU A 253 -0.99 -18.15 1.78
CA LEU A 253 -1.33 -18.82 3.04
C LEU A 253 -2.51 -19.79 2.87
N THR A 254 -3.52 -19.37 2.12
CA THR A 254 -4.72 -20.18 1.89
C THR A 254 -4.43 -21.38 1.02
N PHE A 255 -3.70 -21.18 -0.09
CA PHE A 255 -3.25 -22.30 -0.96
C PHE A 255 -2.31 -23.24 -0.23
N GLY A 256 -1.38 -22.74 0.59
CA GLY A 256 -0.50 -23.56 1.40
C GLY A 256 -1.26 -24.52 2.32
N LYS A 257 -2.38 -24.07 2.91
CA LYS A 257 -3.26 -24.91 3.73
C LYS A 257 -3.98 -25.98 2.90
N ILE A 258 -4.44 -25.63 1.67
CA ILE A 258 -5.11 -26.59 0.77
C ILE A 258 -4.14 -27.68 0.34
N VAL A 259 -2.90 -27.32 0.00
CA VAL A 259 -1.86 -28.26 -0.46
C VAL A 259 -1.11 -28.94 0.72
N LYS A 260 -1.54 -28.67 1.97
CA LYS A 260 -0.93 -29.19 3.21
C LYS A 260 0.58 -28.92 3.32
N ARG A 261 1.05 -27.77 2.78
CA ARG A 261 2.44 -27.33 2.91
C ARG A 261 2.59 -26.32 4.03
N ASN A 262 3.73 -26.38 4.72
CA ASN A 262 4.06 -25.40 5.76
C ASN A 262 4.20 -24.01 5.15
N TYR A 263 3.49 -23.04 5.74
CA TYR A 263 3.58 -21.64 5.37
C TYR A 263 4.90 -21.03 5.83
N ASN A 264 5.62 -20.42 4.89
CA ASN A 264 6.83 -19.65 5.20
C ASN A 264 6.54 -18.16 4.97
N PRO A 265 6.43 -17.35 6.05
CA PRO A 265 6.10 -15.93 5.92
C PRO A 265 7.12 -15.12 5.11
N LEU A 266 8.42 -15.42 5.26
CA LEU A 266 9.48 -14.70 4.56
C LEU A 266 9.44 -14.98 3.05
N ALA A 267 9.22 -16.24 2.66
CA ALA A 267 9.04 -16.61 1.25
C ALA A 267 7.79 -15.96 0.64
N SER A 268 6.70 -15.93 1.40
CA SER A 268 5.45 -15.32 0.98
C SER A 268 5.59 -13.81 0.78
N LEU A 269 6.28 -13.13 1.70
CA LEU A 269 6.61 -11.71 1.58
C LEU A 269 7.49 -11.44 0.36
N SER A 270 8.54 -12.23 0.15
CA SER A 270 9.45 -12.10 -0.98
C SER A 270 8.73 -12.29 -2.31
N LEU A 271 7.88 -13.32 -2.42
CA LEU A 271 7.09 -13.55 -3.63
C LEU A 271 6.13 -12.39 -3.92
N ALA A 272 5.47 -11.86 -2.88
CA ALA A 272 4.63 -10.68 -3.03
C ALA A 272 5.43 -9.45 -3.53
N GLY A 273 6.67 -9.27 -3.03
CA GLY A 273 7.57 -8.21 -3.48
C GLY A 273 7.99 -8.36 -4.94
N ILE A 274 8.36 -9.57 -5.35
CA ILE A 274 8.72 -9.88 -6.74
C ILE A 274 7.56 -9.55 -7.68
N ILE A 275 6.35 -10.04 -7.37
CA ILE A 275 5.15 -9.79 -8.20
C ILE A 275 4.86 -8.29 -8.32
N LEU A 276 4.93 -7.54 -7.22
CA LEU A 276 4.68 -6.10 -7.23
C LEU A 276 5.73 -5.34 -8.04
N LEU A 277 7.01 -5.69 -7.93
CA LEU A 277 8.09 -5.06 -8.70
C LEU A 277 8.06 -5.44 -10.19
N LEU A 278 7.57 -6.64 -10.55
CA LEU A 278 7.33 -7.02 -11.94
C LEU A 278 6.24 -6.17 -12.59
N ILE A 279 5.17 -5.86 -11.85
CA ILE A 279 4.04 -5.07 -12.36
C ILE A 279 4.40 -3.58 -12.40
N LYS A 280 4.97 -3.06 -11.31
CA LYS A 280 5.30 -1.64 -11.12
C LYS A 280 6.71 -1.50 -10.51
N PRO A 281 7.77 -1.46 -11.34
CA PRO A 281 9.16 -1.38 -10.86
C PRO A 281 9.41 -0.20 -9.92
N TYR A 282 8.76 0.94 -10.13
CA TYR A 282 8.90 2.15 -9.31
C TYR A 282 8.36 2.03 -7.87
N TYR A 283 7.69 0.93 -7.53
CA TYR A 283 7.19 0.73 -6.15
C TYR A 283 8.30 0.71 -5.10
N ILE A 284 9.55 0.45 -5.50
CA ILE A 284 10.69 0.53 -4.59
C ILE A 284 10.88 1.93 -3.98
N TYR A 285 10.44 3.00 -4.67
CA TYR A 285 10.46 4.38 -4.15
C TYR A 285 9.14 4.77 -3.48
N ASN A 286 8.11 3.96 -3.62
CA ASN A 286 6.83 4.23 -2.98
C ASN A 286 6.93 3.99 -1.48
N ILE A 287 6.83 5.05 -0.68
CA ILE A 287 6.98 4.98 0.78
C ILE A 287 5.99 3.99 1.41
N GLY A 288 4.77 3.90 0.89
CA GLY A 288 3.77 2.94 1.36
C GLY A 288 4.18 1.49 1.12
N TYR A 289 4.82 1.19 -0.03
CA TYR A 289 5.41 -0.11 -0.31
C TYR A 289 6.55 -0.39 0.67
N VAL A 290 7.53 0.51 0.76
CA VAL A 290 8.73 0.33 1.60
C VAL A 290 8.35 0.09 3.06
N LEU A 291 7.54 0.98 3.66
CA LEU A 291 7.10 0.85 5.05
C LEU A 291 6.30 -0.43 5.29
N SER A 292 5.42 -0.81 4.34
CA SER A 292 4.61 -2.02 4.47
C SER A 292 5.47 -3.30 4.44
N PHE A 293 6.50 -3.35 3.59
CA PHE A 293 7.43 -4.47 3.51
C PHE A 293 8.33 -4.55 4.75
N LEU A 294 8.91 -3.42 5.17
CA LEU A 294 9.75 -3.35 6.36
C LEU A 294 8.98 -3.69 7.64
N ALA A 295 7.76 -3.18 7.80
CA ALA A 295 6.91 -3.53 8.94
C ALA A 295 6.66 -5.03 9.02
N THR A 296 6.29 -5.66 7.89
CA THR A 296 6.03 -7.10 7.85
C THR A 296 7.30 -7.92 8.09
N LEU A 297 8.42 -7.50 7.50
CA LEU A 297 9.72 -8.13 7.73
C LEU A 297 10.11 -8.02 9.21
N GLY A 298 9.94 -6.86 9.83
CA GLY A 298 10.18 -6.65 11.25
C GLY A 298 9.34 -7.57 12.13
N ILE A 299 8.05 -7.72 11.82
CA ILE A 299 7.16 -8.65 12.53
C ILE A 299 7.64 -10.10 12.36
N ILE A 300 8.03 -10.52 11.16
CA ILE A 300 8.52 -11.87 10.90
C ILE A 300 9.79 -12.17 11.70
N LEU A 301 10.70 -11.21 11.79
CA LEU A 301 12.01 -11.39 12.44
C LEU A 301 11.95 -11.26 13.97
N PHE A 302 11.23 -10.26 14.50
CA PHE A 302 11.38 -9.85 15.90
C PHE A 302 10.18 -10.17 16.79
N ASN A 303 8.97 -10.40 16.22
CA ASN A 303 7.76 -10.56 17.03
C ASN A 303 7.82 -11.73 18.02
N LYS A 304 8.42 -12.85 17.63
CA LYS A 304 8.54 -14.03 18.50
C LYS A 304 9.37 -13.74 19.75
N ASP A 305 10.48 -13.04 19.59
CA ASP A 305 11.41 -12.76 20.69
C ASP A 305 10.90 -11.63 21.60
N LEU A 306 10.28 -10.59 21.01
CA LEU A 306 9.60 -9.55 21.79
C LEU A 306 8.43 -10.11 22.58
N ASN A 307 7.63 -10.98 21.98
CA ASN A 307 6.51 -11.62 22.67
C ASN A 307 6.97 -12.46 23.86
N LYS A 308 8.12 -13.14 23.75
CA LYS A 308 8.74 -13.85 24.87
C LYS A 308 9.23 -12.90 25.98
N LYS A 309 9.88 -11.78 25.59
CA LYS A 309 10.40 -10.80 26.56
C LYS A 309 9.28 -10.11 27.36
N LEU A 310 8.13 -9.91 26.73
CA LEU A 310 6.96 -9.26 27.33
C LEU A 310 6.01 -10.22 28.07
N TYR A 311 6.48 -11.39 28.50
CA TYR A 311 5.65 -12.48 29.05
C TYR A 311 4.85 -12.09 30.29
N LYS A 312 5.28 -11.05 31.04
CA LYS A 312 4.58 -10.54 32.23
C LYS A 312 3.26 -9.82 31.92
N LEU A 313 3.06 -9.39 30.66
CA LEU A 313 1.84 -8.68 30.26
C LEU A 313 0.71 -9.63 29.89
N PRO A 314 -0.55 -9.23 30.08
CA PRO A 314 -1.71 -9.96 29.58
C PRO A 314 -1.60 -10.25 28.08
N ASN A 315 -2.06 -11.42 27.63
CA ASN A 315 -1.87 -11.91 26.26
C ASN A 315 -2.28 -10.91 25.17
N SER A 316 -3.41 -10.23 25.32
CA SER A 316 -3.92 -9.26 24.34
C SER A 316 -3.00 -8.04 24.21
N ILE A 317 -2.62 -7.44 25.35
CA ILE A 317 -1.73 -6.27 25.39
C ILE A 317 -0.33 -6.65 24.91
N ARG A 318 0.19 -7.78 25.38
CA ARG A 318 1.48 -8.32 24.98
C ARG A 318 1.61 -8.48 23.47
N ASN A 319 0.62 -9.12 22.84
CA ASN A 319 0.62 -9.34 21.41
C ASN A 319 0.58 -8.02 20.63
N THR A 320 -0.25 -7.07 21.04
CA THR A 320 -0.35 -5.75 20.39
C THR A 320 0.95 -4.98 20.49
N ILE A 321 1.57 -4.92 21.67
CA ILE A 321 2.85 -4.23 21.88
C ILE A 321 3.97 -4.93 21.10
N ALA A 322 4.05 -6.27 21.16
CA ALA A 322 5.09 -7.02 20.46
C ALA A 322 5.02 -6.81 18.95
N ILE A 323 3.83 -6.84 18.35
CA ILE A 323 3.62 -6.58 16.91
C ILE A 323 4.00 -5.14 16.57
N SER A 324 3.54 -4.15 17.35
CA SER A 324 3.81 -2.73 17.13
C SER A 324 5.30 -2.42 17.18
N LEU A 325 5.99 -2.88 18.23
CA LEU A 325 7.44 -2.69 18.38
C LEU A 325 8.22 -3.41 17.26
N SER A 326 7.85 -4.66 16.94
CA SER A 326 8.50 -5.42 15.87
C SER A 326 8.42 -4.71 14.52
N ALA A 327 7.27 -4.12 14.19
CA ALA A 327 7.10 -3.35 12.98
C ALA A 327 7.97 -2.09 12.99
N GLN A 328 8.02 -1.37 14.11
CA GLN A 328 8.74 -0.11 14.24
C GLN A 328 10.27 -0.27 14.15
N ILE A 329 10.85 -1.38 14.59
CA ILE A 329 12.31 -1.60 14.54
C ILE A 329 12.88 -1.32 13.14
N LEU A 330 12.21 -1.77 12.09
CA LEU A 330 12.67 -1.55 10.72
C LEU A 330 12.04 -0.34 10.03
N THR A 331 10.87 0.11 10.45
CA THR A 331 10.20 1.25 9.81
C THR A 331 10.63 2.59 10.36
N LEU A 332 10.98 2.66 11.65
CA LEU A 332 11.33 3.91 12.33
C LEU A 332 12.50 4.65 11.68
N PRO A 333 13.63 4.02 11.29
CA PRO A 333 14.70 4.71 10.59
C PRO A 333 14.23 5.38 9.29
N ILE A 334 13.37 4.70 8.53
CA ILE A 334 12.82 5.24 7.27
C ILE A 334 11.85 6.40 7.55
N ILE A 335 11.02 6.27 8.59
CA ILE A 335 10.09 7.34 9.00
C ILE A 335 10.87 8.59 9.39
N ILE A 336 11.93 8.46 10.17
CA ILE A 336 12.79 9.60 10.54
C ILE A 336 13.41 10.26 9.30
N LEU A 337 13.96 9.47 8.38
CA LEU A 337 14.62 10.00 7.19
C LEU A 337 13.65 10.70 6.21
N TYR A 338 12.40 10.24 6.11
CA TYR A 338 11.44 10.79 5.17
C TYR A 338 10.57 11.91 5.74
N PHE A 339 10.19 11.79 7.02
CA PHE A 339 9.20 12.71 7.63
C PHE A 339 9.82 13.64 8.65
N ASN A 340 11.09 13.42 9.04
CA ASN A 340 11.82 14.17 10.08
C ASN A 340 11.10 14.25 11.45
N GLU A 341 10.16 13.34 11.70
CA GLU A 341 9.30 13.37 12.87
C GLU A 341 8.98 11.96 13.36
N VAL A 342 8.90 11.80 14.66
CA VAL A 342 8.52 10.55 15.33
C VAL A 342 7.43 10.85 16.34
N SER A 343 6.28 10.22 16.19
CA SER A 343 5.29 10.21 17.26
C SER A 343 5.57 9.02 18.18
N LEU A 344 5.87 9.28 19.44
CA LEU A 344 6.04 8.23 20.47
C LEU A 344 4.70 7.64 20.92
N ASN A 345 3.59 8.27 20.55
CA ASN A 345 2.24 7.85 20.91
C ASN A 345 1.76 6.58 20.19
N PHE A 346 2.57 6.00 19.26
CA PHE A 346 2.15 4.85 18.47
C PHE A 346 1.73 3.62 19.31
N ILE A 347 2.34 3.40 20.47
CA ILE A 347 1.96 2.29 21.36
C ILE A 347 0.56 2.52 21.91
N VAL A 348 0.33 3.71 22.44
CA VAL A 348 -0.97 4.09 23.05
C VAL A 348 -2.05 4.14 21.96
N GLY A 349 -1.78 4.75 20.82
CA GLY A 349 -2.69 4.79 19.67
C GLY A 349 -3.07 3.39 19.18
N ASN A 350 -2.10 2.48 19.07
CA ASN A 350 -2.36 1.12 18.65
C ASN A 350 -3.19 0.31 19.65
N ILE A 351 -3.04 0.55 20.96
CA ILE A 351 -3.80 -0.16 22.00
C ILE A 351 -5.21 0.40 22.12
N VAL A 352 -5.33 1.73 22.13
CA VAL A 352 -6.58 2.41 22.48
C VAL A 352 -7.43 2.74 21.24
N VAL A 353 -6.80 3.28 20.15
CA VAL A 353 -7.55 3.83 19.01
C VAL A 353 -7.77 2.79 17.91
N ILE A 354 -6.80 1.93 17.62
CA ILE A 354 -6.91 0.92 16.54
C ILE A 354 -8.16 0.02 16.68
N PRO A 355 -8.58 -0.44 17.86
CA PRO A 355 -9.83 -1.20 17.98
C PRO A 355 -11.05 -0.46 17.44
N PHE A 356 -11.17 0.84 17.71
CA PHE A 356 -12.27 1.68 17.21
C PHE A 356 -12.18 1.93 15.71
N ILE A 357 -10.96 2.15 15.20
CA ILE A 357 -10.72 2.23 13.76
C ILE A 357 -11.12 0.92 13.06
N ASN A 358 -10.81 -0.23 13.63
CA ASN A 358 -11.21 -1.52 13.07
C ASN A 358 -12.73 -1.67 12.98
N VAL A 359 -13.48 -1.16 13.97
CA VAL A 359 -14.94 -1.10 13.92
C VAL A 359 -15.40 -0.15 12.80
N LEU A 360 -14.80 1.04 12.67
CA LEU A 360 -15.10 1.97 11.58
C LEU A 360 -14.83 1.35 10.20
N VAL A 361 -13.74 0.60 10.05
CA VAL A 361 -13.42 -0.12 8.80
C VAL A 361 -14.53 -1.11 8.45
N VAL A 362 -15.02 -1.90 9.41
CA VAL A 362 -16.10 -2.86 9.16
C VAL A 362 -17.40 -2.14 8.82
N LEU A 363 -17.80 -1.16 9.63
CA LEU A 363 -19.04 -0.40 9.43
C LEU A 363 -19.00 0.36 8.10
N GLY A 364 -17.90 1.05 7.78
CA GLY A 364 -17.74 1.79 6.54
C GLY A 364 -17.78 0.89 5.29
N ASN A 365 -17.27 -0.34 5.38
CA ASN A 365 -17.42 -1.32 4.29
C ASN A 365 -18.87 -1.83 4.18
N ILE A 366 -19.61 -1.96 5.27
CA ILE A 366 -21.04 -2.32 5.24
C ILE A 366 -21.83 -1.19 4.57
N LEU A 367 -21.51 0.08 4.83
CA LEU A 367 -22.19 1.24 4.24
C LEU A 367 -22.19 1.22 2.70
N ILE A 368 -21.16 0.64 2.06
CA ILE A 368 -21.10 0.51 0.61
C ILE A 368 -22.33 -0.22 0.03
N PHE A 369 -22.86 -1.18 0.80
CA PHE A 369 -23.98 -2.02 0.36
C PHE A 369 -25.34 -1.49 0.82
N ILE A 370 -25.40 -0.79 1.93
CA ILE A 370 -26.66 -0.40 2.57
C ILE A 370 -27.01 1.08 2.42
N VAL A 371 -26.21 1.86 1.72
CA VAL A 371 -26.44 3.31 1.54
C VAL A 371 -27.84 3.65 1.04
N GLU A 372 -28.50 2.72 0.33
CA GLU A 372 -29.85 2.86 -0.20
C GLU A 372 -30.94 2.47 0.83
N ILE A 373 -30.58 1.85 1.96
CA ILE A 373 -31.50 1.44 3.03
C ILE A 373 -31.46 2.48 4.16
N SER A 374 -32.23 3.54 4.02
CA SER A 374 -32.14 4.75 4.83
C SER A 374 -32.16 4.52 6.35
N SER A 375 -33.01 3.59 6.87
CA SER A 375 -33.12 3.34 8.32
C SER A 375 -31.83 2.71 8.88
N VAL A 376 -31.29 1.67 8.22
CA VAL A 376 -30.06 0.98 8.67
C VAL A 376 -28.85 1.88 8.47
N PHE A 377 -28.81 2.62 7.35
CA PHE A 377 -27.77 3.59 7.06
C PHE A 377 -27.67 4.64 8.16
N ASN A 378 -28.78 5.28 8.55
CA ASN A 378 -28.80 6.30 9.60
C ASN A 378 -28.35 5.75 10.96
N TYR A 379 -28.74 4.51 11.31
CA TYR A 379 -28.28 3.87 12.55
C TYR A 379 -26.76 3.67 12.57
N ILE A 380 -26.19 3.17 11.48
CA ILE A 380 -24.73 2.98 11.38
C ILE A 380 -24.01 4.33 11.41
N MET A 381 -24.55 5.36 10.76
CA MET A 381 -23.99 6.72 10.81
C MET A 381 -23.95 7.25 12.25
N TYR A 382 -24.98 7.00 13.02
CA TYR A 382 -25.01 7.37 14.43
C TYR A 382 -23.88 6.67 15.22
N VAL A 383 -23.69 5.37 15.04
CA VAL A 383 -22.60 4.64 15.68
C VAL A 383 -21.22 5.18 15.26
N CYS A 384 -21.00 5.41 13.96
CA CYS A 384 -19.75 5.99 13.43
C CYS A 384 -19.47 7.37 14.02
N HIS A 385 -20.52 8.20 14.19
CA HIS A 385 -20.40 9.52 14.81
C HIS A 385 -19.80 9.44 16.22
N TYR A 386 -20.31 8.53 17.08
CA TYR A 386 -19.80 8.40 18.45
C TYR A 386 -18.40 7.82 18.51
N ILE A 387 -18.06 6.90 17.62
CA ILE A 387 -16.70 6.37 17.52
C ILE A 387 -15.72 7.49 17.19
N ILE A 388 -16.04 8.33 16.19
CA ILE A 388 -15.17 9.44 15.79
C ILE A 388 -15.08 10.47 16.94
N LYS A 389 -16.19 10.80 17.58
CA LYS A 389 -16.20 11.69 18.75
C LYS A 389 -15.29 11.17 19.87
N TYR A 390 -15.30 9.87 20.13
CA TYR A 390 -14.39 9.26 21.09
C TYR A 390 -12.92 9.42 20.66
N ILE A 391 -12.58 9.19 19.40
CA ILE A 391 -11.23 9.36 18.85
C ILE A 391 -10.78 10.82 19.01
N ASP A 392 -11.66 11.78 18.71
CA ASP A 392 -11.37 13.21 18.85
C ASP A 392 -11.09 13.59 20.32
N ILE A 393 -11.92 13.14 21.26
CA ILE A 393 -11.73 13.37 22.71
C ILE A 393 -10.39 12.78 23.17
N PHE A 394 -10.09 11.56 22.74
CA PHE A 394 -8.85 10.90 23.09
C PHE A 394 -7.61 11.62 22.52
N ASN A 395 -7.71 12.17 21.30
CA ASN A 395 -6.65 12.98 20.73
C ASN A 395 -6.37 14.24 21.54
N VAL A 396 -7.42 14.97 21.94
CA VAL A 396 -7.29 16.16 22.80
C VAL A 396 -6.66 15.79 24.17
N PHE A 397 -7.05 14.67 24.73
CA PHE A 397 -6.48 14.17 25.99
C PHE A 397 -4.97 13.88 25.86
N LEU A 398 -4.54 13.18 24.81
CA LEU A 398 -3.13 12.92 24.54
C LEU A 398 -2.34 14.20 24.29
N TYR A 399 -2.91 15.12 23.51
CA TYR A 399 -2.27 16.41 23.21
C TYR A 399 -2.00 17.21 24.49
N ASN A 400 -2.95 17.23 25.43
CA ASN A 400 -2.79 17.93 26.70
C ASN A 400 -1.73 17.28 27.60
N ILE A 401 -1.60 15.95 27.59
CA ILE A 401 -0.57 15.23 28.36
C ILE A 401 0.83 15.57 27.80
N VAL A 402 1.00 15.48 26.49
CA VAL A 402 2.31 15.71 25.84
C VAL A 402 2.76 17.16 26.01
N ASN A 403 1.86 18.13 25.95
CA ASN A 403 2.19 19.54 26.16
C ASN A 403 2.44 19.88 27.63
N PHE A 404 1.91 19.11 28.58
CA PHE A 404 2.20 19.30 30.01
C PHE A 404 3.64 18.90 30.38
N GLU A 405 4.24 17.95 29.65
CA GLU A 405 5.64 17.55 29.81
C GLU A 405 6.64 18.51 29.11
N GLY A 406 6.18 19.31 28.15
CA GLY A 406 7.00 20.29 27.40
C GLY A 406 7.19 21.65 28.09
N VAL A 407 6.63 21.85 29.29
CA VAL A 407 6.72 23.09 30.09
C VAL A 407 7.67 22.92 31.29
N LYS A 408 8.63 21.99 31.22
CA LYS A 408 9.74 21.93 32.19
C LYS A 408 11.06 22.10 31.53
#